data_eb7aa3501620ac463520c00a93519665
#
_entry.id   eb7aa3501620ac463520c00a93519665
#
_cell.length_a   1.000
_cell.length_b   1.000
_cell.length_c   1.000
_cell.angle_alpha   90.00
_cell.angle_beta   90.00
_cell.angle_gamma   90.00
#
_symmetry.space_group_name_H-M   'P 1'
#
loop_
_entity.id
_entity.type
_entity.pdbx_description
1 polymer ?
#
loop_
_entity_poly.entity_id
_entity_poly.type
_entity_poly.pdbx_seq_one_letter_code
_entity_poly.pdbx_strand_id
1 'polypeptide(L)'
;AYCAGKAGLAMLTRSVHLEYGGHGIRIFGFAPGVVDTDMQGAIRASGINPVSKLPRESLAPAAEPARAIVWLCTAAADPLAGQELDVRNPDLRAAAGLSPIS
;
A
#
# COMPACT_ATOMS: atom_id res chain seq x y z
N ALA A 1 -3.39 5.56 -18.61
CA ALA A 1 -2.36 6.34 -17.89
C ALA A 1 -2.14 5.86 -16.46
N TYR A 2 -3.23 5.57 -15.72
CA TYR A 2 -3.10 5.12 -14.34
C TYR A 2 -2.35 3.79 -14.23
N CYS A 3 -2.72 2.80 -15.05
CA CYS A 3 -2.06 1.49 -15.02
C CYS A 3 -0.59 1.57 -15.41
N ALA A 4 -0.28 2.41 -16.41
CA ALA A 4 1.11 2.62 -16.82
C ALA A 4 1.92 3.29 -15.73
N GLY A 5 1.34 4.26 -15.02
CA GLY A 5 1.99 4.92 -13.90
C GLY A 5 2.26 3.95 -12.74
N LYS A 6 1.30 3.10 -12.42
CA LYS A 6 1.47 2.08 -11.37
C LYS A 6 2.55 1.06 -11.73
N ALA A 7 2.57 0.59 -12.99
CA ALA A 7 3.61 -0.33 -13.45
C ALA A 7 5.00 0.32 -13.39
N GLY A 8 5.09 1.61 -13.72
CA GLY A 8 6.33 2.37 -13.63
C GLY A 8 6.84 2.49 -12.20
N LEU A 9 5.94 2.73 -11.23
CA LEU A 9 6.31 2.78 -9.82
C LEU A 9 6.81 1.42 -9.31
N ALA A 10 6.15 0.32 -9.71
CA ALA A 10 6.59 -1.02 -9.33
C ALA A 10 7.98 -1.32 -9.87
N MET A 11 8.25 -0.94 -11.11
CA MET A 11 9.57 -1.13 -11.72
C MET A 11 10.61 -0.24 -11.03
N LEU A 12 10.25 0.98 -10.65
CA LEU A 12 11.15 1.88 -9.92
C LEU A 12 11.54 1.27 -8.57
N THR A 13 10.58 0.73 -7.83
CA THR A 13 10.84 0.04 -6.55
C THR A 13 11.88 -1.04 -6.73
N ARG A 14 11.71 -1.88 -7.76
CA ARG A 14 12.63 -2.99 -8.04
C ARG A 14 14.00 -2.49 -8.45
N SER A 15 14.06 -1.47 -9.31
CA SER A 15 15.32 -0.92 -9.80
C SER A 15 16.13 -0.30 -8.68
N VAL A 16 15.51 0.48 -7.81
CA VAL A 16 16.20 1.10 -6.67
C VAL A 16 16.69 0.04 -5.69
N HIS A 17 15.89 -1.01 -5.47
CA HIS A 17 16.31 -2.11 -4.61
C HIS A 17 17.55 -2.80 -5.16
N LEU A 18 17.60 -3.07 -6.47
CA LEU A 18 18.75 -3.70 -7.09
C LEU A 18 20.01 -2.84 -7.00
N GLU A 19 19.87 -1.51 -7.14
CA GLU A 19 21.02 -0.61 -7.10
C GLU A 19 21.51 -0.31 -5.69
N TYR A 20 20.60 -0.15 -4.73
CA TYR A 20 20.93 0.39 -3.42
C TYR A 20 20.64 -0.54 -2.25
N GLY A 21 20.03 -1.70 -2.47
CA GLY A 21 19.69 -2.63 -1.40
C GLY A 21 20.90 -3.09 -0.60
N GLY A 22 22.04 -3.25 -1.27
CA GLY A 22 23.29 -3.63 -0.61
C GLY A 22 23.91 -2.52 0.25
N HIS A 23 23.38 -1.29 0.16
CA HIS A 23 23.87 -0.15 0.93
C HIS A 23 23.01 0.13 2.18
N GLY A 24 22.15 -0.80 2.57
CA GLY A 24 21.29 -0.64 3.74
C GLY A 24 20.03 0.17 3.48
N ILE A 25 19.74 0.49 2.23
CA ILE A 25 18.53 1.22 1.85
C ILE A 25 17.44 0.21 1.55
N ARG A 26 16.30 0.34 2.24
CA ARG A 26 15.16 -0.54 2.03
C ARG A 26 14.07 0.21 1.26
N ILE A 27 13.58 -0.41 0.21
CA ILE A 27 12.53 0.13 -0.66
C ILE A 27 11.37 -0.87 -0.66
N PHE A 28 10.15 -0.36 -0.54
CA PHE A 28 8.94 -1.18 -0.60
C PHE A 28 7.92 -0.51 -1.51
N GLY A 29 7.22 -1.30 -2.31
CA GLY A 29 5.98 -0.86 -2.93
C GLY A 29 4.83 -1.23 -2.00
N PHE A 30 3.85 -0.34 -1.82
CA PHE A 30 2.77 -0.61 -0.89
C PHE A 30 1.44 -0.14 -1.47
N ALA A 31 0.46 -1.05 -1.50
CA ALA A 31 -0.90 -0.75 -1.90
C ALA A 31 -1.76 -0.63 -0.63
N PRO A 32 -2.25 0.57 -0.30
CA PRO A 32 -3.02 0.77 0.93
C PRO A 32 -4.47 0.34 0.84
N GLY A 33 -4.92 -0.09 -0.31
CA GLY A 33 -6.33 -0.40 -0.54
C GLY A 33 -7.16 0.85 -0.71
N VAL A 34 -8.48 0.69 -0.62
CA VAL A 34 -9.42 1.82 -0.72
C VAL A 34 -9.67 2.34 0.69
N VAL A 35 -9.13 3.50 1.02
CA VAL A 35 -9.18 4.08 2.36
C VAL A 35 -10.00 5.35 2.40
N ASP A 36 -10.54 5.67 3.58
CA ASP A 36 -11.34 6.86 3.81
C ASP A 36 -10.42 8.07 4.03
N THR A 37 -10.12 8.79 2.95
CA THR A 37 -9.26 9.99 2.95
C THR A 37 -9.94 11.11 2.17
N ASP A 38 -9.34 12.30 2.20
CA ASP A 38 -9.82 13.44 1.41
C ASP A 38 -9.79 13.15 -0.09
N MET A 39 -8.78 12.38 -0.56
CA MET A 39 -8.73 11.96 -1.95
C MET A 39 -9.96 11.12 -2.32
N GLN A 40 -10.41 10.24 -1.42
CA GLN A 40 -11.62 9.47 -1.65
C GLN A 40 -12.86 10.36 -1.73
N GLY A 41 -12.91 11.41 -0.93
CA GLY A 41 -13.99 12.39 -1.04
C GLY A 41 -14.09 12.99 -2.44
N ALA A 42 -12.94 13.38 -3.01
CA ALA A 42 -12.89 13.92 -4.37
C ALA A 42 -13.27 12.90 -5.42
N ILE A 43 -12.79 11.65 -5.29
CA ILE A 43 -13.13 10.56 -6.21
C ILE A 43 -14.63 10.28 -6.20
N ARG A 44 -15.25 10.22 -5.02
CA ARG A 44 -16.67 9.96 -4.88
C ARG A 44 -17.49 11.10 -5.46
N ALA A 45 -17.05 12.33 -5.30
CA ALA A 45 -17.74 13.51 -5.86
C ALA A 45 -17.72 13.51 -7.39
N SER A 46 -16.65 12.96 -8.00
CA SER A 46 -16.53 12.92 -9.46
C SER A 46 -17.45 11.91 -10.12
N GLY A 47 -17.76 10.79 -9.45
CA GLY A 47 -18.61 9.73 -10.00
C GLY A 47 -18.07 9.05 -11.25
N ILE A 48 -16.78 9.23 -11.59
CA ILE A 48 -16.22 8.81 -12.88
C ILE A 48 -15.88 7.32 -12.92
N ASN A 49 -15.47 6.72 -11.80
CA ASN A 49 -15.02 5.33 -11.78
C ASN A 49 -15.80 4.50 -10.75
N PRO A 50 -15.73 3.14 -10.83
CA PRO A 50 -16.51 2.30 -9.91
C PRO A 50 -16.19 2.52 -8.43
N VAL A 51 -14.97 2.94 -8.09
CA VAL A 51 -14.57 3.21 -6.71
C VAL A 51 -15.40 4.35 -6.12
N SER A 52 -15.75 5.35 -6.94
CA SER A 52 -16.56 6.49 -6.48
C SER A 52 -17.96 6.10 -6.02
N LYS A 53 -18.42 4.90 -6.40
CA LYS A 53 -19.77 4.40 -6.10
C LYS A 53 -19.79 3.47 -4.89
N LEU A 54 -18.65 3.14 -4.29
CA LEU A 54 -18.62 2.30 -3.10
C LEU A 54 -19.17 3.04 -1.90
N PRO A 55 -19.92 2.36 -1.01
CA PRO A 55 -20.35 2.98 0.24
C PRO A 55 -19.16 3.43 1.06
N ARG A 56 -19.24 4.60 1.69
CA ARG A 56 -18.11 5.13 2.47
C ARG A 56 -17.73 4.20 3.62
N GLU A 57 -18.70 3.55 4.24
CA GLU A 57 -18.48 2.60 5.33
C GLU A 57 -17.72 1.34 4.90
N SER A 58 -17.62 1.06 3.57
CA SER A 58 -16.81 -0.05 3.07
C SER A 58 -15.34 0.33 2.93
N LEU A 59 -14.99 1.61 3.11
CA LEU A 59 -13.60 2.07 3.02
C LEU A 59 -12.86 1.75 4.31
N ALA A 60 -11.60 1.33 4.16
CA ALA A 60 -10.76 1.02 5.32
C ALA A 60 -10.36 2.31 6.05
N PRO A 61 -10.27 2.30 7.39
CA PRO A 61 -9.69 3.42 8.13
C PRO A 61 -8.25 3.66 7.71
N ALA A 62 -7.86 4.93 7.56
CA ALA A 62 -6.50 5.29 7.17
C ALA A 62 -5.45 4.81 8.18
N ALA A 63 -5.85 4.57 9.44
CA ALA A 63 -4.95 4.06 10.47
C ALA A 63 -4.42 2.65 10.16
N GLU A 64 -5.16 1.82 9.42
CA GLU A 64 -4.73 0.47 9.10
C GLU A 64 -3.53 0.45 8.15
N PRO A 65 -3.60 1.06 6.95
CA PRO A 65 -2.41 1.10 6.10
C PRO A 65 -1.26 1.88 6.73
N ALA A 66 -1.55 2.90 7.54
CA ALA A 66 -0.52 3.64 8.25
C ALA A 66 0.24 2.73 9.22
N ARG A 67 -0.45 1.86 9.94
CA ARG A 67 0.18 0.90 10.86
C ARG A 67 1.07 -0.09 10.10
N ALA A 68 0.64 -0.55 8.92
CA ALA A 68 1.44 -1.42 8.08
C ALA A 68 2.74 -0.71 7.65
N ILE A 69 2.66 0.57 7.27
CA ILE A 69 3.83 1.35 6.88
C ILE A 69 4.81 1.49 8.06
N VAL A 70 4.29 1.74 9.26
CA VAL A 70 5.14 1.82 10.46
C VAL A 70 5.87 0.49 10.68
N TRP A 71 5.18 -0.64 10.52
CA TRP A 71 5.82 -1.95 10.65
C TRP A 71 6.92 -2.15 9.61
N LEU A 72 6.72 -1.67 8.38
CA LEU A 72 7.72 -1.77 7.32
C LEU A 72 9.01 -1.02 7.67
N CYS A 73 8.96 -0.07 8.59
CA CYS A 73 10.14 0.64 9.06
C CYS A 73 10.98 -0.17 10.06
N THR A 74 10.50 -1.34 10.48
CA THR A 74 11.21 -2.19 11.44
C THR A 74 12.11 -3.19 10.72
N ALA A 75 13.11 -3.73 11.44
CA ALA A 75 14.01 -4.73 10.90
C ALA A 75 13.29 -6.03 10.52
N ALA A 76 12.15 -6.33 11.15
CA ALA A 76 11.35 -7.51 10.83
C ALA A 76 10.86 -7.50 9.38
N ALA A 77 10.78 -6.33 8.73
CA ALA A 77 10.34 -6.21 7.35
C ALA A 77 11.47 -6.37 6.32
N ASP A 78 12.72 -6.49 6.75
CA ASP A 78 13.88 -6.56 5.85
C ASP A 78 13.72 -7.61 4.73
N PRO A 79 13.23 -8.84 4.99
CA PRO A 79 13.08 -9.84 3.93
C PRO A 79 12.10 -9.45 2.83
N LEU A 80 11.26 -8.43 3.06
CA LEU A 80 10.26 -7.98 2.09
C LEU A 80 10.75 -6.83 1.22
N ALA A 81 11.96 -6.33 1.44
CA ALA A 81 12.50 -5.20 0.69
C ALA A 81 12.53 -5.52 -0.81
N GLY A 82 12.18 -4.53 -1.62
CA GLY A 82 12.15 -4.66 -3.08
C GLY A 82 10.87 -5.25 -3.63
N GLN A 83 9.91 -5.61 -2.77
CA GLN A 83 8.66 -6.24 -3.18
C GLN A 83 7.49 -5.25 -3.21
N GLU A 84 6.48 -5.59 -4.00
CA GLU A 84 5.19 -4.91 -3.97
C GLU A 84 4.30 -5.60 -2.94
N LEU A 85 3.84 -4.84 -1.95
CA LEU A 85 3.06 -5.37 -0.85
C LEU A 85 1.65 -4.77 -0.88
N ASP A 86 0.68 -5.54 -0.41
CA ASP A 86 -0.72 -5.12 -0.35
C ASP A 86 -1.21 -5.24 1.11
N VAL A 87 -1.91 -4.22 1.60
CA VAL A 87 -2.43 -4.21 2.97
C VAL A 87 -3.39 -5.37 3.23
N ARG A 88 -3.96 -5.96 2.17
CA ARG A 88 -4.86 -7.11 2.29
C ARG A 88 -4.14 -8.43 2.48
N ASN A 89 -2.83 -8.46 2.30
CA ASN A 89 -2.04 -9.69 2.48
C ASN A 89 -2.16 -10.15 3.94
N PRO A 90 -2.64 -11.40 4.18
CA PRO A 90 -2.87 -11.86 5.56
C PRO A 90 -1.59 -11.92 6.39
N ASP A 91 -0.46 -12.28 5.79
CA ASP A 91 0.81 -12.36 6.52
C ASP A 91 1.29 -10.96 6.94
N LEU A 92 1.16 -9.97 6.05
CA LEU A 92 1.51 -8.59 6.36
C LEU A 92 0.60 -8.05 7.47
N ARG A 93 -0.69 -8.32 7.40
CA ARG A 93 -1.65 -7.87 8.41
C ARG A 93 -1.32 -8.45 9.79
N ALA A 94 -1.05 -9.75 9.83
CA ALA A 94 -0.68 -10.41 11.08
C ALA A 94 0.61 -9.82 11.67
N ALA A 95 1.62 -9.59 10.84
CA ALA A 95 2.90 -9.03 11.28
C ALA A 95 2.73 -7.60 11.80
N ALA A 96 1.87 -6.81 11.17
CA ALA A 96 1.63 -5.41 11.56
C ALA A 96 0.63 -5.27 12.71
N GLY A 97 0.07 -6.36 13.22
CA GLY A 97 -0.91 -6.34 14.30
C GLY A 97 -2.30 -5.92 13.85
N LEU A 98 -2.61 -6.10 12.58
CA LEU A 98 -3.93 -5.79 12.02
C LEU A 98 -4.84 -7.00 12.05
N SER A 99 -6.15 -6.75 12.19
CA SER A 99 -7.14 -7.81 12.16
C SER A 99 -7.22 -8.44 10.76
N PRO A 100 -7.51 -9.76 10.67
CA PRO A 100 -7.73 -10.37 9.36
C PRO A 100 -8.90 -9.73 8.62
N ILE A 101 -8.81 -9.69 7.30
CA ILE A 101 -9.94 -9.26 6.48
C ILE A 101 -10.90 -10.44 6.35
N SER A 102 -12.15 -10.21 6.71
CA SER A 102 -13.21 -11.20 6.61
C SER A 102 -13.76 -11.32 5.19
#